data_f837658730dc18f57e4b2b862d7a3e3d
#
_entry.id   f837658730dc18f57e4b2b862d7a3e3d
#
_cell.length_a   1.000
_cell.length_b   1.000
_cell.length_c   1.000
_cell.angle_alpha   90.00
_cell.angle_beta   90.00
_cell.angle_gamma   90.00
#
_symmetry.space_group_name_H-M   'P 1'
#
loop_
_entity.id
_entity.type
_entity.pdbx_description
1 polymer ?
#
loop_
_entity_poly.entity_id
_entity_poly.type
_entity_poly.pdbx_seq_one_letter_code
_entity_poly.pdbx_strand_id
1 'polypeptide(L)'
;MTDTLPRRPLLTGWTGRAAVAALALFIIARGLAYAGPAAPAGAPSILGVIDSVAPTWLWGIVYITAGLLVVAGTWWQRLWTTGLILWAIAQSVWIVGYVVATVTGLAPRGWVTAAAIGPGLALAFLLLYLGPPPEGDEDG
;
A
#
# COMPACT_ATOMS: atom_id res chain seq x y z
N MET A 1 30.36 8.47 20.50
CA MET A 1 29.26 8.03 21.39
C MET A 1 27.97 8.31 20.66
N THR A 2 27.54 7.39 19.78
CA THR A 2 26.26 7.49 19.06
C THR A 2 25.22 6.85 19.96
N ASP A 3 24.46 7.69 20.66
CA ASP A 3 23.27 7.31 21.42
C ASP A 3 22.24 6.76 20.40
N THR A 4 22.29 5.46 20.15
CA THR A 4 21.22 4.77 19.46
C THR A 4 20.04 4.73 20.42
N LEU A 5 19.14 5.69 20.28
CA LEU A 5 17.83 5.64 20.95
C LEU A 5 17.26 4.24 20.77
N PRO A 6 16.87 3.55 21.85
CA PRO A 6 16.28 2.24 21.74
C PRO A 6 15.02 2.37 20.88
N ARG A 7 15.07 1.78 19.68
CA ARG A 7 13.88 1.67 18.81
C ARG A 7 12.86 0.85 19.58
N ARG A 8 11.90 1.52 20.22
CA ARG A 8 10.77 0.81 20.83
C ARG A 8 9.96 0.20 19.70
N PRO A 9 9.84 -1.11 19.64
CA PRO A 9 9.00 -1.74 18.63
C PRO A 9 7.55 -1.33 18.90
N LEU A 10 7.02 -0.40 18.08
CA LEU A 10 5.63 0.06 18.20
C LEU A 10 4.62 -1.04 17.87
N LEU A 11 5.07 -2.15 17.28
CA LEU A 11 4.25 -3.25 16.82
C LEU A 11 4.52 -4.55 17.59
N THR A 12 4.69 -4.47 18.92
CA THR A 12 4.86 -5.66 19.77
C THR A 12 3.53 -6.25 20.21
N GLY A 13 3.49 -7.56 20.34
CA GLY A 13 2.37 -8.29 20.89
C GLY A 13 1.16 -8.38 19.97
N TRP A 14 0.01 -8.71 20.55
CA TRP A 14 -1.26 -8.92 19.86
C TRP A 14 -1.73 -7.69 19.07
N THR A 15 -1.59 -6.50 19.62
CA THR A 15 -2.02 -5.25 18.96
C THR A 15 -1.24 -4.97 17.68
N GLY A 16 0.08 -5.24 17.69
CA GLY A 16 0.90 -5.11 16.50
C GLY A 16 0.51 -6.09 15.40
N ARG A 17 0.30 -7.36 15.77
CA ARG A 17 -0.16 -8.39 14.82
C ARG A 17 -1.54 -8.05 14.23
N ALA A 18 -2.47 -7.57 15.05
CA ALA A 18 -3.79 -7.14 14.59
C ALA A 18 -3.71 -5.94 13.63
N ALA A 19 -2.84 -4.97 13.91
CA ALA A 19 -2.63 -3.82 13.02
C ALA A 19 -2.05 -4.24 11.66
N VAL A 20 -1.08 -5.16 11.66
CA VAL A 20 -0.50 -5.71 10.43
C VAL A 20 -1.56 -6.48 9.63
N ALA A 21 -2.35 -7.32 10.28
CA ALA A 21 -3.42 -8.06 9.64
C ALA A 21 -4.48 -7.13 9.03
N ALA A 22 -4.89 -6.09 9.75
CA ALA A 22 -5.82 -5.08 9.25
C ALA A 22 -5.28 -4.33 8.03
N LEU A 23 -3.99 -3.93 8.06
CA LEU A 23 -3.32 -3.29 6.94
C LEU A 23 -3.27 -4.22 5.72
N ALA A 24 -2.86 -5.46 5.92
CA ALA A 24 -2.76 -6.43 4.83
C ALA A 24 -4.13 -6.72 4.21
N LEU A 25 -5.17 -6.88 5.03
CA LEU A 25 -6.55 -7.04 4.55
C LEU A 25 -7.02 -5.83 3.75
N PHE A 26 -6.71 -4.61 4.20
CA PHE A 26 -7.02 -3.39 3.45
C PHE A 26 -6.34 -3.36 2.09
N ILE A 27 -5.05 -3.70 2.02
CA ILE A 27 -4.29 -3.75 0.77
C ILE A 27 -4.89 -4.81 -0.18
N ILE A 28 -5.18 -6.00 0.32
CA ILE A 28 -5.77 -7.10 -0.47
C ILE A 28 -7.18 -6.73 -0.95
N ALA A 29 -8.04 -6.19 -0.08
CA ALA A 29 -9.40 -5.77 -0.45
C ALA A 29 -9.38 -4.72 -1.57
N ARG A 30 -8.44 -3.78 -1.51
CA ARG A 30 -8.23 -2.82 -2.58
C ARG A 30 -7.81 -3.50 -3.89
N GLY A 31 -6.92 -4.49 -3.81
CA GLY A 31 -6.50 -5.27 -4.97
C GLY A 31 -7.67 -6.02 -5.62
N LEU A 32 -8.52 -6.65 -4.82
CA LEU A 32 -9.72 -7.34 -5.29
C LEU A 32 -10.71 -6.37 -5.99
N ALA A 33 -10.82 -5.14 -5.50
CA ALA A 33 -11.65 -4.13 -6.15
C ALA A 33 -11.17 -3.76 -7.56
N TYR A 34 -9.86 -3.83 -7.82
CA TYR A 34 -9.27 -3.60 -9.14
C TYR A 34 -9.24 -4.85 -10.03
N ALA A 35 -9.23 -6.04 -9.44
CA ALA A 35 -9.28 -7.31 -10.18
C ALA A 35 -10.69 -7.68 -10.66
N GLY A 36 -11.71 -6.92 -10.24
CA GLY A 36 -13.10 -7.11 -10.64
C GLY A 36 -13.34 -6.86 -12.13
N PRO A 37 -14.56 -7.12 -12.63
CA PRO A 37 -14.91 -6.89 -14.02
C PRO A 37 -14.62 -5.44 -14.41
N ALA A 38 -14.07 -5.26 -15.62
CA ALA A 38 -13.73 -3.96 -16.17
C ALA A 38 -14.90 -2.97 -15.98
N ALA A 39 -14.58 -1.73 -15.61
CA ALA A 39 -15.58 -0.68 -15.48
C ALA A 39 -16.42 -0.62 -16.78
N PRO A 40 -17.74 -0.39 -16.68
CA PRO A 40 -18.59 -0.31 -17.85
C PRO A 40 -18.08 0.73 -18.84
N ALA A 41 -18.22 0.44 -20.14
CA ALA A 41 -17.83 1.36 -21.20
C ALA A 41 -18.51 2.73 -20.97
N GLY A 42 -17.69 3.78 -20.82
CA GLY A 42 -18.16 5.13 -20.47
C GLY A 42 -17.79 5.59 -19.06
N ALA A 43 -17.10 4.78 -18.26
CA ALA A 43 -16.51 5.25 -17.00
C ALA A 43 -15.49 6.36 -17.27
N PRO A 44 -15.47 7.42 -16.43
CA PRO A 44 -14.65 8.60 -16.70
C PRO A 44 -13.16 8.24 -16.75
N SER A 45 -12.50 8.89 -17.66
CA SER A 45 -11.14 8.74 -18.18
C SER A 45 -9.95 8.73 -17.21
N ILE A 46 -10.15 8.80 -15.90
CA ILE A 46 -9.09 8.59 -14.91
C ILE A 46 -8.46 7.21 -15.04
N LEU A 47 -9.31 6.19 -15.23
CA LEU A 47 -8.82 4.84 -15.50
C LEU A 47 -8.04 4.79 -16.81
N GLY A 48 -8.39 5.62 -17.80
CA GLY A 48 -7.66 5.72 -19.06
C GLY A 48 -6.21 6.20 -18.90
N VAL A 49 -5.93 7.14 -17.99
CA VAL A 49 -4.56 7.56 -17.70
C VAL A 49 -3.77 6.43 -17.04
N ILE A 50 -4.38 5.72 -16.10
CA ILE A 50 -3.75 4.61 -15.40
C ILE A 50 -3.63 3.38 -16.31
N ASP A 51 -4.66 3.10 -17.11
CA ASP A 51 -4.67 2.01 -18.09
C ASP A 51 -3.64 2.25 -19.22
N SER A 52 -3.26 3.49 -19.50
CA SER A 52 -2.16 3.79 -20.43
C SER A 52 -0.79 3.34 -19.92
N VAL A 53 -0.62 3.24 -18.60
CA VAL A 53 0.60 2.73 -17.95
C VAL A 53 0.54 1.21 -17.82
N ALA A 54 -0.57 0.70 -17.32
CA ALA A 54 -0.81 -0.73 -17.18
C ALA A 54 -2.32 -0.99 -16.97
N PRO A 55 -2.86 -2.11 -17.49
CA PRO A 55 -4.28 -2.43 -17.34
C PRO A 55 -4.67 -2.55 -15.86
N THR A 56 -5.88 -2.11 -15.52
CA THR A 56 -6.37 -2.01 -14.14
C THR A 56 -6.28 -3.32 -13.36
N TRP A 57 -6.52 -4.48 -14.01
CA TRP A 57 -6.41 -5.79 -13.36
C TRP A 57 -4.99 -6.11 -12.89
N LEU A 58 -3.96 -5.60 -13.58
CA LEU A 58 -2.55 -5.78 -13.17
C LEU A 58 -2.29 -5.08 -11.85
N TRP A 59 -2.86 -3.88 -11.65
CA TRP A 59 -2.79 -3.19 -10.36
C TRP A 59 -3.47 -4.00 -9.25
N GLY A 60 -4.57 -4.68 -9.57
CA GLY A 60 -5.20 -5.63 -8.65
C GLY A 60 -4.24 -6.70 -8.17
N ILE A 61 -3.51 -7.32 -9.09
CA ILE A 61 -2.48 -8.32 -8.76
C ILE A 61 -1.37 -7.71 -7.92
N VAL A 62 -0.88 -6.51 -8.26
CA VAL A 62 0.17 -5.82 -7.50
C VAL A 62 -0.25 -5.58 -6.05
N TYR A 63 -1.47 -5.09 -5.82
CA TYR A 63 -2.00 -4.86 -4.47
C TYR A 63 -2.18 -6.17 -3.70
N ILE A 64 -2.76 -7.20 -4.31
CA ILE A 64 -2.94 -8.52 -3.66
C ILE A 64 -1.57 -9.09 -3.29
N THR A 65 -0.61 -9.08 -4.20
CA THR A 65 0.74 -9.57 -3.94
C THR A 65 1.41 -8.78 -2.81
N ALA A 66 1.32 -7.45 -2.83
CA ALA A 66 1.86 -6.61 -1.75
C ALA A 66 1.25 -6.97 -0.38
N GLY A 67 -0.06 -7.13 -0.30
CA GLY A 67 -0.75 -7.52 0.93
C GLY A 67 -0.33 -8.90 1.44
N LEU A 68 -0.22 -9.89 0.55
CA LEU A 68 0.25 -11.23 0.89
C LEU A 68 1.71 -11.22 1.39
N LEU A 69 2.57 -10.42 0.76
CA LEU A 69 3.96 -10.25 1.19
C LEU A 69 4.04 -9.57 2.57
N VAL A 70 3.17 -8.62 2.87
CA VAL A 70 3.08 -7.99 4.20
C VAL A 70 2.67 -9.03 5.25
N VAL A 71 1.69 -9.91 4.95
CA VAL A 71 1.33 -11.03 5.85
C VAL A 71 2.51 -11.98 6.04
N ALA A 72 3.10 -12.48 4.95
CA ALA A 72 4.24 -13.39 5.01
C ALA A 72 5.46 -12.75 5.69
N GLY A 73 5.56 -11.44 5.62
CA GLY A 73 6.59 -10.64 6.26
C GLY A 73 6.56 -10.66 7.77
N THR A 74 5.47 -11.14 8.40
CA THR A 74 5.43 -11.40 9.85
C THR A 74 6.36 -12.53 10.27
N TRP A 75 6.75 -13.40 9.33
CA TRP A 75 7.72 -14.49 9.54
C TRP A 75 9.09 -14.22 8.90
N TRP A 76 9.12 -13.41 7.80
CA TRP A 76 10.34 -13.12 7.04
C TRP A 76 10.49 -11.64 6.76
N GLN A 77 11.42 -10.99 7.43
CA GLN A 77 11.66 -9.53 7.31
C GLN A 77 11.81 -9.03 5.87
N ARG A 78 12.44 -9.81 5.00
CA ARG A 78 12.63 -9.42 3.59
C ARG A 78 11.30 -9.28 2.85
N LEU A 79 10.34 -10.17 3.13
CA LEU A 79 9.02 -10.14 2.52
C LEU A 79 8.21 -8.95 3.02
N TRP A 80 8.32 -8.59 4.30
CA TRP A 80 7.73 -7.38 4.86
C TRP A 80 8.17 -6.13 4.09
N THR A 81 9.48 -5.93 3.97
CA THR A 81 10.05 -4.78 3.27
C THR A 81 9.64 -4.76 1.79
N THR A 82 9.70 -5.90 1.11
CA THR A 82 9.29 -6.02 -0.29
C THR A 82 7.82 -5.70 -0.49
N GLY A 83 6.94 -6.21 0.38
CA GLY A 83 5.49 -5.94 0.32
C GLY A 83 5.18 -4.46 0.51
N LEU A 84 5.80 -3.80 1.49
CA LEU A 84 5.61 -2.37 1.73
C LEU A 84 6.15 -1.50 0.58
N ILE A 85 7.31 -1.84 0.01
CA ILE A 85 7.86 -1.13 -1.16
C ILE A 85 6.93 -1.27 -2.35
N LEU A 86 6.46 -2.48 -2.65
CA LEU A 86 5.53 -2.73 -3.74
C LEU A 86 4.23 -1.94 -3.57
N TRP A 87 3.70 -1.91 -2.35
CA TRP A 87 2.52 -1.10 -2.02
C TRP A 87 2.79 0.40 -2.17
N ALA A 88 3.93 0.91 -1.69
CA ALA A 88 4.30 2.33 -1.82
C ALA A 88 4.43 2.75 -3.29
N ILE A 89 5.04 1.90 -4.14
CA ILE A 89 5.16 2.15 -5.58
C ILE A 89 3.76 2.23 -6.21
N ALA A 90 2.88 1.25 -5.93
CA ALA A 90 1.52 1.26 -6.44
C ALA A 90 0.76 2.53 -6.02
N GLN A 91 0.83 2.92 -4.75
CA GLN A 91 0.21 4.16 -4.26
C GLN A 91 0.74 5.40 -4.96
N SER A 92 2.06 5.48 -5.18
CA SER A 92 2.69 6.61 -5.85
C SER A 92 2.20 6.76 -7.29
N VAL A 93 2.09 5.67 -8.04
CA VAL A 93 1.58 5.69 -9.42
C VAL A 93 0.14 6.20 -9.46
N TRP A 94 -0.71 5.74 -8.52
CA TRP A 94 -2.09 6.20 -8.44
C TRP A 94 -2.19 7.68 -8.07
N ILE A 95 -1.38 8.17 -7.12
CA ILE A 95 -1.32 9.60 -6.76
C ILE A 95 -0.94 10.43 -7.97
N VAL A 96 0.13 10.05 -8.68
CA VAL A 96 0.58 10.75 -9.89
C VAL A 96 -0.51 10.73 -10.96
N GLY A 97 -1.16 9.59 -11.20
CA GLY A 97 -2.26 9.47 -12.14
C GLY A 97 -3.41 10.43 -11.85
N TYR A 98 -3.81 10.54 -10.59
CA TYR A 98 -4.87 11.47 -10.18
C TYR A 98 -4.44 12.93 -10.28
N VAL A 99 -3.19 13.25 -9.96
CA VAL A 99 -2.66 14.63 -10.14
C VAL A 99 -2.63 15.00 -11.62
N VAL A 100 -2.11 14.13 -12.48
CA VAL A 100 -2.10 14.34 -13.94
C VAL A 100 -3.53 14.53 -14.47
N ALA A 101 -4.46 13.66 -14.09
CA ALA A 101 -5.86 13.77 -14.51
C ALA A 101 -6.52 15.07 -14.04
N THR A 102 -6.13 15.58 -12.88
CA THR A 102 -6.60 16.89 -12.38
C THR A 102 -6.05 18.04 -13.24
N VAL A 103 -4.75 18.06 -13.47
CA VAL A 103 -4.07 19.13 -14.23
C VAL A 103 -4.53 19.15 -15.68
N THR A 104 -4.79 18.00 -16.28
CA THR A 104 -5.27 17.88 -17.65
C THR A 104 -6.78 18.12 -17.79
N GLY A 105 -7.49 18.34 -16.69
CA GLY A 105 -8.94 18.58 -16.69
C GLY A 105 -9.79 17.33 -16.88
N LEU A 106 -9.17 16.15 -17.00
CA LEU A 106 -9.88 14.87 -17.15
C LEU A 106 -10.66 14.51 -15.89
N ALA A 107 -10.16 14.92 -14.73
CA ALA A 107 -10.81 14.72 -13.44
C ALA A 107 -10.58 15.92 -12.51
N PRO A 108 -11.40 16.96 -12.59
CA PRO A 108 -11.22 18.20 -11.81
C PRO A 108 -11.12 17.99 -10.29
N ARG A 109 -11.67 16.88 -9.77
CA ARG A 109 -11.61 16.50 -8.34
C ARG A 109 -10.63 15.37 -8.05
N GLY A 110 -9.79 14.97 -9.00
CA GLY A 110 -8.80 13.89 -8.81
C GLY A 110 -7.83 14.15 -7.65
N TRP A 111 -7.50 15.42 -7.38
CA TRP A 111 -6.65 15.81 -6.25
C TRP A 111 -7.23 15.39 -4.89
N VAL A 112 -8.56 15.34 -4.73
CA VAL A 112 -9.20 14.86 -3.50
C VAL A 112 -8.88 13.38 -3.26
N THR A 113 -8.94 12.58 -4.33
CA THR A 113 -8.60 11.16 -4.25
C THR A 113 -7.10 10.97 -4.03
N ALA A 114 -6.24 11.76 -4.70
CA ALA A 114 -4.81 11.76 -4.44
C ALA A 114 -4.50 12.08 -2.97
N ALA A 115 -5.15 13.10 -2.40
CA ALA A 115 -5.01 13.45 -1.00
C ALA A 115 -5.51 12.35 -0.05
N ALA A 116 -6.58 11.63 -0.40
CA ALA A 116 -7.08 10.50 0.38
C ALA A 116 -6.14 9.27 0.36
N ILE A 117 -5.37 9.10 -0.72
CA ILE A 117 -4.38 8.03 -0.85
C ILE A 117 -3.06 8.38 -0.13
N GLY A 118 -2.73 9.67 -0.02
CA GLY A 118 -1.48 10.17 0.58
C GLY A 118 -1.16 9.59 1.96
N PRO A 119 -2.10 9.55 2.92
CA PRO A 119 -1.88 8.93 4.22
C PRO A 119 -1.44 7.47 4.16
N GLY A 120 -1.95 6.70 3.20
CA GLY A 120 -1.53 5.32 2.97
C GLY A 120 -0.05 5.23 2.55
N LEU A 121 0.38 6.13 1.68
CA LEU A 121 1.79 6.22 1.26
C LEU A 121 2.67 6.64 2.43
N ALA A 122 2.27 7.65 3.22
CA ALA A 122 3.00 8.07 4.40
C ALA A 122 3.11 6.93 5.44
N LEU A 123 2.04 6.15 5.63
CA LEU A 123 2.05 4.97 6.48
C LEU A 123 3.03 3.91 5.99
N ALA A 124 3.10 3.66 4.66
CA ALA A 124 4.06 2.71 4.10
C ALA A 124 5.50 3.12 4.41
N PHE A 125 5.86 4.39 4.22
CA PHE A 125 7.19 4.91 4.57
C PHE A 125 7.47 4.84 6.06
N LEU A 126 6.49 5.18 6.91
CA LEU A 126 6.62 5.07 8.36
C LEU A 126 6.92 3.63 8.79
N LEU A 127 6.19 2.66 8.25
CA LEU A 127 6.38 1.24 8.55
C LEU A 127 7.71 0.71 8.03
N LEU A 128 8.17 1.18 6.87
CA LEU A 128 9.52 0.87 6.35
C LEU A 128 10.60 1.43 7.27
N TYR A 129 10.40 2.62 7.82
CA TYR A 129 11.34 3.24 8.75
C TYR A 129 11.37 2.54 10.11
N LEU A 130 10.22 2.14 10.65
CA LEU A 130 10.10 1.46 11.94
C LEU A 130 10.61 0.02 11.91
N GLY A 131 10.63 -0.60 10.74
CA GLY A 131 11.04 -1.98 10.56
C GLY A 131 9.92 -2.99 10.88
N PRO A 132 10.19 -4.28 10.67
CA PRO A 132 9.24 -5.35 10.93
C PRO A 132 8.97 -5.50 12.42
N PRO A 133 7.80 -6.11 12.79
CA PRO A 133 7.55 -6.52 14.16
C PRO A 133 8.68 -7.47 14.61
N PRO A 134 9.15 -7.35 15.86
CA PRO A 134 10.14 -8.29 16.38
C PRO A 134 9.59 -9.70 16.31
N GLU A 135 10.44 -10.64 15.87
CA GLU A 135 10.17 -12.06 16.00
C GLU A 135 9.87 -12.32 17.47
N GLY A 136 8.74 -12.94 17.79
CA GLY A 136 8.37 -13.20 19.16
C GLY A 136 9.45 -14.05 19.81
N ASP A 137 10.06 -13.57 20.88
CA ASP A 137 10.82 -14.42 21.78
C ASP A 137 9.86 -15.50 22.30
N GLU A 138 9.96 -16.69 21.73
CA GLU A 138 9.24 -17.88 22.21
C GLU A 138 9.86 -18.43 23.51
N ASP A 139 10.66 -17.63 24.19
CA ASP A 139 11.23 -17.95 25.50
C ASP A 139 10.40 -17.31 26.61
N GLY A 140 9.31 -17.98 26.97
CA GLY A 140 8.46 -17.69 28.12
C GLY A 140 7.97 -18.98 28.74
#